data_670d0dd2329e80d508aa50b623b760af
#
_entry.id   670d0dd2329e80d508aa50b623b760af
#
_cell.length_a   1.000
_cell.length_b   1.000
_cell.length_c   1.000
_cell.angle_alpha   90.00
_cell.angle_beta   90.00
_cell.angle_gamma   90.00
#
_symmetry.space_group_name_H-M   'P 1'
#
loop_
_entity.id
_entity.type
_entity.pdbx_description
1 polymer ?
#
loop_
_entity_poly.entity_id
_entity_poly.type
_entity_poly.pdbx_seq_one_letter_code
_entity_poly.pdbx_strand_id
1 'polypeptide(L)'
;MASASLQFFAFILALFGVFGDITATLLPNWKVNADVGSNIITAITQMQGLWMDCTWYSTGMFSCTLKYSVLSLPVYIQAARTTMVLSCILSAFGICITAVGMKCTKLGGDTDSKSHACFAGGVCFILAGVFGLVPTSWYTREIIANFLDQTIPESSKHEPGGAVYTGFISAGFLLIAGVIFCTSCFNKQPGAGVYPPPQHHFPSTEQESNAGYDLKDYV
;
A
#
# COMPACT_ATOMS: atom_id res chain seq x y z
N MET A 1 22.29 -9.56 -1.44
CA MET A 1 21.14 -10.50 -1.50
C MET A 1 20.02 -10.09 -0.54
N ALA A 2 20.32 -9.62 0.67
CA ALA A 2 19.29 -9.21 1.65
C ALA A 2 18.29 -8.15 1.15
N SER A 3 18.73 -7.22 0.28
CA SER A 3 17.82 -6.18 -0.24
C SER A 3 16.76 -6.68 -1.23
N ALA A 4 17.00 -7.77 -1.95
CA ALA A 4 16.01 -8.31 -2.89
C ALA A 4 14.92 -9.11 -2.17
N SER A 5 15.27 -9.89 -1.16
CA SER A 5 14.30 -10.60 -0.32
C SER A 5 13.43 -9.66 0.49
N LEU A 6 14.01 -8.55 0.99
CA LEU A 6 13.27 -7.53 1.72
C LEU A 6 12.26 -6.80 0.82
N GLN A 7 12.64 -6.47 -0.43
CA GLN A 7 11.72 -5.89 -1.41
C GLN A 7 10.58 -6.85 -1.78
N PHE A 8 10.89 -8.15 -1.93
CA PHE A 8 9.86 -9.15 -2.20
C PHE A 8 8.89 -9.29 -1.03
N PHE A 9 9.38 -9.32 0.20
CA PHE A 9 8.54 -9.34 1.39
C PHE A 9 7.64 -8.09 1.48
N ALA A 10 8.21 -6.89 1.24
CA ALA A 10 7.44 -5.66 1.22
C ALA A 10 6.35 -5.67 0.12
N PHE A 11 6.63 -6.27 -1.04
CA PHE A 11 5.67 -6.40 -2.12
C PHE A 11 4.49 -7.30 -1.74
N ILE A 12 4.75 -8.44 -1.11
CA ILE A 12 3.70 -9.33 -0.59
C ILE A 12 2.85 -8.58 0.46
N LEU A 13 3.50 -7.86 1.36
CA LEU A 13 2.80 -7.06 2.38
C LEU A 13 1.92 -5.98 1.75
N ALA A 14 2.41 -5.30 0.69
CA ALA A 14 1.63 -4.33 -0.06
C ALA A 14 0.42 -4.98 -0.75
N LEU A 15 0.55 -6.18 -1.32
CA LEU A 15 -0.59 -6.92 -1.91
C LEU A 15 -1.66 -7.21 -0.86
N PHE A 16 -1.30 -7.67 0.33
CA PHE A 16 -2.25 -7.86 1.43
C PHE A 16 -2.90 -6.54 1.85
N GLY A 17 -2.12 -5.45 1.90
CA GLY A 17 -2.64 -4.12 2.20
C GLY A 17 -3.67 -3.65 1.17
N VAL A 18 -3.37 -3.77 -0.13
CA VAL A 18 -4.29 -3.39 -1.22
C VAL A 18 -5.56 -4.24 -1.19
N PHE A 19 -5.42 -5.56 -1.02
CA PHE A 19 -6.58 -6.45 -0.93
C PHE A 19 -7.46 -6.10 0.26
N GLY A 20 -6.85 -5.84 1.43
CA GLY A 20 -7.57 -5.43 2.63
C GLY A 20 -8.27 -4.07 2.47
N ASP A 21 -7.64 -3.11 1.79
CA ASP A 21 -8.19 -1.78 1.54
C ASP A 21 -9.43 -1.84 0.62
N ILE A 22 -9.36 -2.62 -0.46
CA ILE A 22 -10.50 -2.90 -1.35
C ILE A 22 -11.61 -3.61 -0.56
N THR A 23 -11.28 -4.63 0.22
CA THR A 23 -12.24 -5.37 1.03
C THR A 23 -12.92 -4.46 2.04
N ALA A 24 -12.17 -3.64 2.78
CA ALA A 24 -12.72 -2.68 3.73
C ALA A 24 -13.65 -1.66 3.06
N THR A 25 -13.31 -1.21 1.85
CA THR A 25 -14.11 -0.25 1.08
C THR A 25 -15.46 -0.86 0.64
N LEU A 26 -15.49 -2.14 0.27
CA LEU A 26 -16.68 -2.81 -0.25
C LEU A 26 -17.58 -3.40 0.84
N LEU A 27 -17.03 -3.74 2.00
CA LEU A 27 -17.78 -4.36 3.08
C LEU A 27 -18.89 -3.43 3.63
N PRO A 28 -20.12 -3.94 3.80
CA PRO A 28 -21.23 -3.19 4.39
C PRO A 28 -21.20 -3.21 5.93
N ASN A 29 -20.05 -3.43 6.55
CA ASN A 29 -19.89 -3.69 7.97
C ASN A 29 -18.96 -2.67 8.62
N TRP A 30 -19.22 -1.37 8.38
CA TRP A 30 -18.49 -0.28 9.04
C TRP A 30 -19.06 0.04 10.41
N LYS A 31 -20.39 -0.10 10.55
CA LYS A 31 -21.14 0.21 11.74
C LYS A 31 -22.19 -0.89 11.97
N VAL A 32 -22.21 -1.45 13.15
CA VAL A 32 -23.12 -2.55 13.53
C VAL A 32 -23.92 -2.13 14.74
N ASN A 33 -25.17 -2.57 14.85
CA ASN A 33 -25.96 -2.33 16.06
C ASN A 33 -25.25 -2.96 17.26
N ALA A 34 -25.13 -2.19 18.33
CA ALA A 34 -24.65 -2.70 19.62
C ALA A 34 -25.74 -3.56 20.27
N ASP A 35 -25.39 -4.76 20.68
CA ASP A 35 -26.25 -5.61 21.53
C ASP A 35 -26.23 -5.09 22.99
N VAL A 36 -26.78 -3.90 23.21
CA VAL A 36 -26.88 -3.32 24.54
C VAL A 36 -28.22 -3.72 25.17
N GLY A 37 -28.17 -4.77 25.99
CA GLY A 37 -29.27 -5.16 26.85
C GLY A 37 -30.39 -5.96 26.18
N SER A 38 -30.81 -6.98 26.85
CA SER A 38 -31.86 -7.99 26.75
C SER A 38 -33.16 -7.68 25.99
N ASN A 39 -33.12 -6.88 24.92
CA ASN A 39 -34.26 -6.73 24.05
C ASN A 39 -34.34 -7.89 23.03
N ILE A 40 -34.71 -9.07 23.54
CA ILE A 40 -34.94 -10.32 22.80
C ILE A 40 -36.03 -10.18 21.68
N ILE A 41 -36.67 -9.02 21.57
CA ILE A 41 -37.88 -8.86 20.75
C ILE A 41 -37.57 -8.55 19.26
N THR A 42 -36.33 -8.09 18.94
CA THR A 42 -35.98 -7.85 17.54
C THR A 42 -34.59 -8.42 17.23
N ALA A 43 -34.54 -9.72 16.90
CA ALA A 43 -33.36 -10.38 16.37
C ALA A 43 -33.06 -9.87 14.94
N ILE A 44 -32.83 -8.58 14.81
CA ILE A 44 -32.46 -7.88 13.55
C ILE A 44 -31.12 -7.22 13.76
N THR A 45 -30.12 -7.71 13.06
CA THR A 45 -28.78 -7.07 13.05
C THR A 45 -28.71 -6.13 11.85
N GLN A 46 -28.58 -4.83 12.12
CA GLN A 46 -28.37 -3.83 11.09
C GLN A 46 -26.88 -3.55 10.94
N MET A 47 -26.40 -3.64 9.71
CA MET A 47 -25.03 -3.33 9.33
C MET A 47 -25.06 -2.14 8.36
N GLN A 48 -24.29 -1.11 8.67
CA GLN A 48 -24.17 0.07 7.81
C GLN A 48 -22.78 0.14 7.23
N GLY A 49 -22.69 0.16 5.90
CA GLY A 49 -21.45 0.31 5.17
C GLY A 49 -21.31 1.67 4.50
N LEU A 50 -20.23 1.84 3.75
CA LEU A 50 -19.99 3.05 2.96
C LEU A 50 -20.98 3.16 1.79
N TRP A 51 -21.32 2.03 1.13
CA TRP A 51 -22.08 2.01 -0.11
C TRP A 51 -23.50 1.46 0.07
N MET A 52 -23.71 0.56 1.03
CA MET A 52 -24.96 -0.12 1.26
C MET A 52 -25.21 -0.33 2.75
N ASP A 53 -26.49 -0.39 3.12
CA ASP A 53 -26.95 -0.83 4.42
C ASP A 53 -27.55 -2.22 4.29
N CYS A 54 -27.14 -3.14 5.14
CA CYS A 54 -27.60 -4.51 5.15
C CYS A 54 -28.28 -4.84 6.46
N THR A 55 -29.39 -5.55 6.37
CA THR A 55 -30.17 -6.00 7.52
C THR A 55 -30.25 -7.53 7.50
N TRP A 56 -29.84 -8.14 8.59
CA TRP A 56 -29.97 -9.57 8.83
C TRP A 56 -31.19 -9.83 9.73
N TYR A 57 -32.11 -10.59 9.24
CA TYR A 57 -33.33 -10.99 10.00
C TYR A 57 -33.11 -12.36 10.64
N SER A 58 -33.72 -12.59 11.83
CA SER A 58 -33.71 -13.89 12.53
C SER A 58 -34.29 -15.04 11.70
N THR A 59 -35.12 -14.74 10.70
CA THR A 59 -35.64 -15.69 9.72
C THR A 59 -34.62 -16.22 8.73
N GLY A 60 -33.34 -15.75 8.81
CA GLY A 60 -32.26 -16.08 7.86
C GLY A 60 -32.30 -15.24 6.58
N MET A 61 -33.22 -14.27 6.46
CA MET A 61 -33.27 -13.37 5.31
C MET A 61 -32.24 -12.27 5.45
N PHE A 62 -31.46 -12.03 4.37
CA PHE A 62 -30.49 -10.97 4.26
C PHE A 62 -30.97 -9.98 3.18
N SER A 63 -31.15 -8.72 3.57
CA SER A 63 -31.57 -7.65 2.66
C SER A 63 -30.59 -6.51 2.70
N CYS A 64 -30.12 -6.07 1.52
CA CYS A 64 -29.24 -4.93 1.38
C CYS A 64 -29.87 -3.84 0.52
N THR A 65 -29.75 -2.60 0.96
CA THR A 65 -30.20 -1.40 0.25
C THR A 65 -29.02 -0.51 -0.08
N LEU A 66 -28.88 -0.11 -1.35
CA LEU A 66 -27.82 0.78 -1.81
C LEU A 66 -28.13 2.25 -1.44
N LYS A 67 -27.13 2.98 -1.03
CA LYS A 67 -27.21 4.42 -0.74
C LYS A 67 -26.94 5.23 -2.02
N TYR A 68 -27.98 5.54 -2.76
CA TYR A 68 -27.88 6.27 -4.03
C TYR A 68 -27.67 7.78 -3.84
N SER A 69 -28.23 8.40 -2.80
CA SER A 69 -28.14 9.82 -2.59
C SER A 69 -26.84 10.20 -1.88
N VAL A 70 -25.94 10.86 -2.59
CA VAL A 70 -24.68 11.34 -2.02
C VAL A 70 -24.89 12.54 -1.11
N LEU A 71 -25.79 13.45 -1.50
CA LEU A 71 -26.01 14.72 -0.79
C LEU A 71 -26.78 14.58 0.53
N SER A 72 -27.53 13.51 0.71
CA SER A 72 -28.26 13.27 1.95
C SER A 72 -27.43 12.58 3.04
N LEU A 73 -26.19 12.18 2.71
CA LEU A 73 -25.31 11.50 3.67
C LEU A 73 -24.53 12.50 4.53
N PRO A 74 -24.24 12.15 5.78
CA PRO A 74 -23.33 12.94 6.63
C PRO A 74 -21.97 13.12 5.98
N VAL A 75 -21.36 14.27 6.24
CA VAL A 75 -20.07 14.67 5.62
C VAL A 75 -18.95 13.65 5.85
N TYR A 76 -18.92 13.01 7.02
CA TYR A 76 -17.90 11.99 7.32
C TYR A 76 -17.99 10.75 6.42
N ILE A 77 -19.20 10.34 5.99
CA ILE A 77 -19.38 9.20 5.07
C ILE A 77 -18.95 9.61 3.65
N GLN A 78 -19.29 10.83 3.22
CA GLN A 78 -18.85 11.34 1.91
C GLN A 78 -17.32 11.42 1.84
N ALA A 79 -16.70 11.99 2.88
CA ALA A 79 -15.24 12.05 2.98
C ALA A 79 -14.62 10.66 3.01
N ALA A 80 -15.20 9.71 3.75
CA ALA A 80 -14.70 8.34 3.81
C ALA A 80 -14.77 7.65 2.44
N ARG A 81 -15.87 7.82 1.68
CA ARG A 81 -15.98 7.26 0.32
C ARG A 81 -14.88 7.76 -0.59
N THR A 82 -14.68 9.09 -0.65
CA THR A 82 -13.71 9.71 -1.56
C THR A 82 -12.28 9.35 -1.20
N THR A 83 -11.94 9.38 0.08
CA THR A 83 -10.58 9.07 0.54
C THR A 83 -10.25 7.58 0.42
N MET A 84 -11.19 6.66 0.68
CA MET A 84 -10.99 5.22 0.47
C MET A 84 -10.80 4.86 -1.01
N VAL A 85 -11.60 5.44 -1.91
CA VAL A 85 -11.43 5.24 -3.35
C VAL A 85 -10.07 5.79 -3.81
N LEU A 86 -9.66 6.95 -3.32
CA LEU A 86 -8.34 7.51 -3.63
C LEU A 86 -7.21 6.63 -3.12
N SER A 87 -7.33 6.06 -1.91
CA SER A 87 -6.41 5.08 -1.35
C SER A 87 -6.27 3.85 -2.26
N CYS A 88 -7.39 3.27 -2.69
CA CYS A 88 -7.40 2.11 -3.61
C CYS A 88 -6.71 2.43 -4.95
N ILE A 89 -6.95 3.61 -5.52
CA ILE A 89 -6.31 4.04 -6.78
C ILE A 89 -4.81 4.20 -6.59
N LEU A 90 -4.37 4.92 -5.55
CA LEU A 90 -2.95 5.15 -5.27
C LEU A 90 -2.21 3.84 -4.97
N SER A 91 -2.83 2.94 -4.22
CA SER A 91 -2.23 1.65 -3.90
C SER A 91 -2.11 0.75 -5.13
N ALA A 92 -3.10 0.75 -6.03
CA ALA A 92 -3.02 0.04 -7.31
C ALA A 92 -1.89 0.59 -8.20
N PHE A 93 -1.77 1.90 -8.33
CA PHE A 93 -0.64 2.53 -9.02
C PHE A 93 0.70 2.16 -8.36
N GLY A 94 0.77 2.15 -7.03
CA GLY A 94 1.93 1.72 -6.28
C GLY A 94 2.36 0.30 -6.64
N ILE A 95 1.43 -0.66 -6.72
CA ILE A 95 1.71 -2.04 -7.16
C ILE A 95 2.29 -2.06 -8.57
N CYS A 96 1.68 -1.36 -9.54
CA CYS A 96 2.17 -1.33 -10.91
C CYS A 96 3.59 -0.78 -11.01
N ILE A 97 3.86 0.34 -10.35
CA ILE A 97 5.19 1.00 -10.37
C ILE A 97 6.24 0.12 -9.68
N THR A 98 5.93 -0.45 -8.51
CA THR A 98 6.87 -1.31 -7.80
C THR A 98 7.12 -2.62 -8.51
N ALA A 99 6.13 -3.21 -9.19
CA ALA A 99 6.30 -4.42 -9.99
C ALA A 99 7.32 -4.23 -11.12
N VAL A 100 7.32 -3.05 -11.78
CA VAL A 100 8.31 -2.70 -12.79
C VAL A 100 9.66 -2.35 -12.16
N GLY A 101 9.67 -1.65 -11.01
CA GLY A 101 10.86 -1.17 -10.31
C GLY A 101 11.63 -2.24 -9.56
N MET A 102 11.06 -3.41 -9.27
CA MET A 102 11.74 -4.48 -8.55
C MET A 102 12.91 -5.05 -9.37
N LYS A 103 14.02 -5.36 -8.68
CA LYS A 103 15.22 -5.95 -9.28
C LYS A 103 15.01 -7.33 -9.88
N CYS A 104 14.02 -8.06 -9.41
CA CYS A 104 13.67 -9.39 -9.92
C CYS A 104 12.97 -9.33 -11.27
N THR A 105 12.47 -8.18 -11.69
CA THR A 105 11.75 -8.01 -12.96
C THR A 105 12.75 -7.68 -14.06
N LYS A 106 12.77 -8.48 -15.13
CA LYS A 106 13.61 -8.26 -16.31
C LYS A 106 13.10 -7.12 -17.23
N LEU A 107 11.92 -6.57 -16.93
CA LEU A 107 11.36 -5.44 -17.62
C LEU A 107 11.99 -4.12 -17.14
N GLY A 108 12.51 -3.34 -18.07
CA GLY A 108 12.97 -1.98 -17.81
C GLY A 108 14.49 -1.84 -17.77
N GLY A 109 14.96 -0.71 -18.27
CA GLY A 109 16.33 -0.31 -18.51
C GLY A 109 17.25 -0.27 -17.30
N ASP A 110 18.06 0.79 -17.23
CA ASP A 110 19.16 0.97 -16.28
C ASP A 110 18.76 0.83 -14.81
N THR A 111 19.72 0.38 -14.01
CA THR A 111 19.57 0.12 -12.57
C THR A 111 19.10 1.35 -11.78
N ASP A 112 19.48 2.55 -12.23
CA ASP A 112 19.10 3.81 -11.58
C ASP A 112 17.62 4.13 -11.79
N SER A 113 17.10 3.92 -13.00
CA SER A 113 15.68 4.10 -13.32
C SER A 113 14.79 3.20 -12.48
N LYS A 114 15.21 1.94 -12.23
CA LYS A 114 14.48 1.00 -11.38
C LYS A 114 14.46 1.43 -9.91
N SER A 115 15.55 2.02 -9.42
CA SER A 115 15.59 2.55 -8.05
C SER A 115 14.60 3.68 -7.85
N HIS A 116 14.52 4.62 -8.80
CA HIS A 116 13.55 5.72 -8.75
C HIS A 116 12.10 5.22 -8.83
N ALA A 117 11.81 4.25 -9.70
CA ALA A 117 10.48 3.64 -9.78
C ALA A 117 10.08 2.96 -8.47
N CYS A 118 11.00 2.20 -7.87
CA CYS A 118 10.75 1.53 -6.59
C CYS A 118 10.49 2.54 -5.46
N PHE A 119 11.24 3.64 -5.41
CA PHE A 119 11.01 4.73 -4.45
C PHE A 119 9.66 5.42 -4.66
N ALA A 120 9.33 5.76 -5.91
CA ALA A 120 8.03 6.37 -6.24
C ALA A 120 6.86 5.48 -5.83
N GLY A 121 6.94 4.17 -6.09
CA GLY A 121 5.94 3.20 -5.63
C GLY A 121 5.82 3.14 -4.10
N GLY A 122 6.94 3.22 -3.38
CA GLY A 122 6.96 3.29 -1.92
C GLY A 122 6.23 4.53 -1.39
N VAL A 123 6.45 5.69 -2.01
CA VAL A 123 5.73 6.94 -1.68
C VAL A 123 4.23 6.80 -1.94
N CYS A 124 3.83 6.17 -3.06
CA CYS A 124 2.42 5.92 -3.35
C CYS A 124 1.77 5.05 -2.27
N PHE A 125 2.45 4.02 -1.74
CA PHE A 125 1.92 3.21 -0.65
C PHE A 125 1.79 3.97 0.67
N ILE A 126 2.74 4.84 1.00
CA ILE A 126 2.64 5.69 2.19
C ILE A 126 1.42 6.62 2.06
N LEU A 127 1.26 7.28 0.92
CA LEU A 127 0.11 8.15 0.69
C LEU A 127 -1.21 7.36 0.75
N ALA A 128 -1.28 6.20 0.12
CA ALA A 128 -2.46 5.32 0.18
C ALA A 128 -2.78 4.92 1.62
N GLY A 129 -1.78 4.51 2.40
CA GLY A 129 -1.95 4.16 3.80
C GLY A 129 -2.49 5.32 4.64
N VAL A 130 -1.99 6.54 4.43
CA VAL A 130 -2.50 7.74 5.11
C VAL A 130 -3.95 8.02 4.71
N PHE A 131 -4.27 7.95 3.41
CA PHE A 131 -5.65 8.15 2.93
C PHE A 131 -6.61 7.07 3.42
N GLY A 132 -6.15 5.86 3.72
CA GLY A 132 -6.94 4.82 4.37
C GLY A 132 -7.11 5.04 5.87
N LEU A 133 -6.07 5.50 6.59
CA LEU A 133 -6.14 5.76 8.04
C LEU A 133 -7.04 6.92 8.41
N VAL A 134 -7.01 8.02 7.64
CA VAL A 134 -7.79 9.21 7.94
C VAL A 134 -9.29 8.92 8.03
N PRO A 135 -9.94 8.30 7.01
CA PRO A 135 -11.35 8.00 7.07
C PRO A 135 -11.72 6.97 8.13
N THR A 136 -10.91 5.92 8.30
CA THR A 136 -11.16 4.90 9.32
C THR A 136 -11.12 5.50 10.73
N SER A 137 -10.16 6.37 11.02
CA SER A 137 -10.03 7.04 12.31
C SER A 137 -11.19 8.02 12.54
N TRP A 138 -11.56 8.83 11.55
CA TRP A 138 -12.67 9.78 11.67
C TRP A 138 -13.99 9.05 11.87
N TYR A 139 -14.25 8.01 11.07
CA TYR A 139 -15.46 7.21 11.19
C TYR A 139 -15.58 6.54 12.55
N THR A 140 -14.47 5.99 13.06
CA THR A 140 -14.42 5.37 14.40
C THR A 140 -14.70 6.40 15.50
N ARG A 141 -14.13 7.59 15.39
CA ARG A 141 -14.37 8.68 16.35
C ARG A 141 -15.85 9.05 16.41
N GLU A 142 -16.52 9.18 15.27
CA GLU A 142 -17.96 9.49 15.21
C GLU A 142 -18.81 8.38 15.86
N ILE A 143 -18.47 7.11 15.64
CA ILE A 143 -19.19 6.00 16.28
C ILE A 143 -19.02 6.05 17.79
N ILE A 144 -17.80 6.25 18.28
CA ILE A 144 -17.50 6.29 19.72
C ILE A 144 -18.18 7.51 20.36
N ALA A 145 -18.15 8.67 19.72
CA ALA A 145 -18.81 9.87 20.21
C ALA A 145 -20.32 9.64 20.38
N ASN A 146 -20.98 9.05 19.37
CA ASN A 146 -22.40 8.71 19.42
C ASN A 146 -22.71 7.63 20.48
N PHE A 147 -21.79 6.69 20.72
CA PHE A 147 -21.96 5.65 21.71
C PHE A 147 -21.92 6.21 23.15
N LEU A 148 -21.04 7.19 23.39
CA LEU A 148 -20.88 7.83 24.69
C LEU A 148 -21.93 8.90 24.99
N ASP A 149 -22.68 9.35 24.00
CA ASP A 149 -23.73 10.33 24.17
C ASP A 149 -24.94 9.71 24.92
N GLN A 150 -25.21 10.21 26.11
CA GLN A 150 -26.31 9.73 26.96
C GLN A 150 -27.69 10.17 26.47
N THR A 151 -27.75 11.12 25.52
CA THR A 151 -29.02 11.58 24.96
C THR A 151 -29.60 10.60 23.92
N ILE A 152 -28.75 9.71 23.40
CA ILE A 152 -29.14 8.71 22.40
C ILE A 152 -29.67 7.46 23.08
N PRO A 153 -30.87 6.96 22.74
CA PRO A 153 -31.41 5.75 23.33
C PRO A 153 -30.52 4.54 23.03
N GLU A 154 -30.40 3.64 23.99
CA GLU A 154 -29.51 2.46 23.90
C GLU A 154 -29.78 1.57 22.70
N SER A 155 -31.03 1.51 22.26
CA SER A 155 -31.44 0.76 21.05
C SER A 155 -30.86 1.32 19.73
N SER A 156 -30.35 2.54 19.74
CA SER A 156 -29.74 3.23 18.57
C SER A 156 -28.21 3.31 18.67
N LYS A 157 -27.61 2.71 19.69
CA LYS A 157 -26.16 2.67 19.84
C LYS A 157 -25.55 1.67 18.85
N HIS A 158 -24.40 2.04 18.31
CA HIS A 158 -23.70 1.25 17.31
C HIS A 158 -22.24 1.07 17.72
N GLU A 159 -21.66 -0.02 17.25
CA GLU A 159 -20.25 -0.36 17.47
C GLU A 159 -19.49 -0.36 16.12
N PRO A 160 -18.15 -0.11 16.14
CA PRO A 160 -17.33 -0.24 14.96
C PRO A 160 -17.32 -1.68 14.47
N GLY A 161 -17.67 -1.88 13.21
CA GLY A 161 -17.74 -3.20 12.59
C GLY A 161 -16.40 -3.69 12.05
N GLY A 162 -16.37 -4.92 11.55
CA GLY A 162 -15.17 -5.58 11.03
C GLY A 162 -14.47 -4.85 9.89
N ALA A 163 -15.20 -4.08 9.07
CA ALA A 163 -14.62 -3.31 7.98
C ALA A 163 -13.66 -2.21 8.48
N VAL A 164 -13.95 -1.60 9.63
CA VAL A 164 -13.07 -0.59 10.25
C VAL A 164 -11.75 -1.23 10.67
N TYR A 165 -11.80 -2.38 11.33
CA TYR A 165 -10.59 -3.10 11.74
C TYR A 165 -9.75 -3.55 10.54
N THR A 166 -10.42 -4.06 9.50
CA THR A 166 -9.77 -4.43 8.23
C THR A 166 -9.10 -3.20 7.60
N GLY A 167 -9.76 -2.03 7.63
CA GLY A 167 -9.21 -0.77 7.14
C GLY A 167 -7.95 -0.34 7.89
N PHE A 168 -7.92 -0.43 9.22
CA PHE A 168 -6.72 -0.12 10.00
C PHE A 168 -5.55 -1.08 9.70
N ILE A 169 -5.82 -2.38 9.62
CA ILE A 169 -4.81 -3.40 9.33
C ILE A 169 -4.23 -3.19 7.93
N SER A 170 -5.09 -2.98 6.92
CA SER A 170 -4.65 -2.77 5.54
C SER A 170 -3.81 -1.51 5.38
N ALA A 171 -4.25 -0.40 5.99
CA ALA A 171 -3.50 0.85 5.98
C ALA A 171 -2.14 0.70 6.70
N GLY A 172 -2.07 -0.04 7.80
CA GLY A 172 -0.82 -0.39 8.48
C GLY A 172 0.14 -1.17 7.56
N PHE A 173 -0.36 -2.16 6.83
CA PHE A 173 0.45 -2.93 5.88
C PHE A 173 0.98 -2.05 4.74
N LEU A 174 0.16 -1.15 4.19
CA LEU A 174 0.58 -0.22 3.15
C LEU A 174 1.67 0.73 3.64
N LEU A 175 1.54 1.28 4.86
CA LEU A 175 2.55 2.15 5.45
C LEU A 175 3.88 1.42 5.65
N ILE A 176 3.85 0.23 6.25
CA ILE A 176 5.06 -0.57 6.50
C ILE A 176 5.72 -0.94 5.16
N ALA A 177 4.96 -1.42 4.19
CA ALA A 177 5.48 -1.75 2.87
C ALA A 177 6.12 -0.52 2.19
N GLY A 178 5.44 0.64 2.25
CA GLY A 178 5.94 1.89 1.69
C GLY A 178 7.26 2.33 2.32
N VAL A 179 7.38 2.27 3.64
CA VAL A 179 8.62 2.60 4.36
C VAL A 179 9.75 1.64 3.96
N ILE A 180 9.49 0.34 3.88
CA ILE A 180 10.49 -0.65 3.46
C ILE A 180 10.97 -0.36 2.03
N PHE A 181 10.07 -0.05 1.09
CA PHE A 181 10.45 0.31 -0.27
C PHE A 181 11.30 1.59 -0.30
N CYS A 182 10.90 2.64 0.40
CA CYS A 182 11.66 3.89 0.46
C CYS A 182 13.06 3.67 1.05
N THR A 183 13.18 2.97 2.17
CA THR A 183 14.48 2.71 2.82
C THR A 183 15.37 1.78 2.01
N SER A 184 14.81 0.74 1.37
CA SER A 184 15.56 -0.20 0.53
C SER A 184 16.13 0.44 -0.73
N CYS A 185 15.48 1.49 -1.25
CA CYS A 185 15.96 2.23 -2.42
C CYS A 185 16.94 3.33 -2.05
N PHE A 186 16.74 3.98 -0.90
CA PHE A 186 17.60 5.06 -0.44
C PHE A 186 18.99 4.57 0.00
N ASN A 187 19.08 3.41 0.63
CA ASN A 187 20.32 2.82 1.12
C ASN A 187 21.26 2.31 -0.01
N LYS A 188 20.97 2.64 -1.26
CA LYS A 188 21.73 2.26 -2.46
C LYS A 188 22.42 3.42 -3.18
N GLN A 189 22.56 4.59 -2.54
CA GLN A 189 23.57 5.55 -2.93
C GLN A 189 24.84 5.35 -2.08
N PRO A 190 25.69 4.38 -2.39
CA PRO A 190 27.07 4.44 -1.98
C PRO A 190 27.74 5.34 -3.01
N GLY A 191 28.20 6.51 -2.56
CA GLY A 191 29.21 7.31 -3.15
C GLY A 191 29.20 7.40 -4.69
N ALA A 192 28.98 8.58 -5.21
CA ALA A 192 29.66 8.98 -6.44
C ALA A 192 31.13 8.62 -6.24
N GLY A 193 31.48 7.38 -6.56
CA GLY A 193 32.86 6.96 -6.67
C GLY A 193 33.47 7.88 -7.71
N VAL A 194 34.28 8.78 -7.23
CA VAL A 194 35.27 9.45 -8.05
C VAL A 194 35.92 8.34 -8.87
N TYR A 195 35.52 8.20 -10.12
CA TYR A 195 36.26 7.41 -11.08
C TYR A 195 37.63 8.06 -11.16
N PRO A 196 38.70 7.42 -10.74
CA PRO A 196 40.02 7.93 -11.09
C PRO A 196 40.08 7.96 -12.62
N PRO A 197 40.56 9.05 -13.21
CA PRO A 197 40.71 9.16 -14.66
C PRO A 197 41.49 7.95 -15.15
N PRO A 198 41.14 7.36 -16.31
CA PRO A 198 41.90 6.24 -16.86
C PRO A 198 43.38 6.68 -16.98
N GLN A 199 44.22 6.01 -16.25
CA GLN A 199 45.68 6.18 -16.46
C GLN A 199 45.97 5.69 -17.86
N HIS A 200 46.24 6.64 -18.75
CA HIS A 200 46.89 6.35 -20.02
C HIS A 200 48.26 5.75 -19.69
N HIS A 201 48.36 4.45 -19.75
CA HIS A 201 49.63 3.78 -19.89
C HIS A 201 50.20 4.20 -21.25
N PHE A 202 51.10 5.17 -21.22
CA PHE A 202 52.01 5.36 -22.30
C PHE A 202 52.94 4.12 -22.34
N PRO A 203 53.04 3.38 -23.44
CA PRO A 203 54.07 2.39 -23.58
C PRO A 203 55.39 3.16 -23.65
N SER A 204 56.23 2.96 -22.65
CA SER A 204 57.61 3.39 -22.69
C SER A 204 58.28 2.67 -23.87
N THR A 205 58.67 3.46 -24.86
CA THR A 205 59.56 3.04 -25.93
C THR A 205 60.91 2.74 -25.32
N GLU A 206 61.18 1.51 -25.04
CA GLU A 206 62.52 1.04 -24.81
C GLU A 206 63.10 0.59 -26.13
N GLN A 207 63.94 1.44 -26.61
CA GLN A 207 64.81 1.28 -27.74
C GLN A 207 65.91 0.31 -27.31
N GLU A 208 65.92 -0.89 -27.84
CA GLU A 208 67.15 -1.69 -27.83
C GLU A 208 67.39 -2.26 -29.22
N SER A 209 68.40 -1.63 -29.80
CA SER A 209 69.15 -2.07 -30.96
C SER A 209 69.90 -3.34 -30.59
N ASN A 210 69.81 -4.40 -31.38
CA ASN A 210 70.94 -5.12 -31.91
C ASN A 210 70.55 -6.26 -32.82
N ALA A 211 70.73 -6.13 -34.07
CA ALA A 211 71.73 -6.85 -34.88
C ALA A 211 71.77 -8.37 -34.77
N GLY A 212 71.52 -9.01 -35.92
CA GLY A 212 71.90 -10.39 -36.15
C GLY A 212 70.99 -11.14 -37.06
N TYR A 213 71.08 -10.87 -38.39
CA TYR A 213 70.58 -11.79 -39.41
C TYR A 213 71.60 -12.88 -39.61
N ASP A 214 71.20 -14.10 -39.31
CA ASP A 214 71.97 -15.24 -39.83
C ASP A 214 71.15 -15.84 -40.97
N LEU A 215 71.72 -15.73 -42.13
CA LEU A 215 71.25 -16.21 -43.42
C LEU A 215 71.98 -17.48 -43.72
N LYS A 216 71.38 -18.63 -43.58
CA LYS A 216 71.73 -19.94 -44.13
C LYS A 216 70.59 -20.92 -43.85
N ASP A 217 70.14 -21.75 -44.74
CA ASP A 217 70.65 -22.32 -45.95
C ASP A 217 69.44 -22.83 -46.77
N TYR A 218 69.53 -22.56 -48.03
CA TYR A 218 68.81 -23.34 -49.01
C TYR A 218 69.72 -24.54 -49.41
N VAL A 219 69.25 -25.73 -49.26
CA VAL A 219 69.35 -26.81 -50.24
C VAL A 219 68.21 -27.81 -50.03
#